data_52071373581a0c6bebfd2b9419fd6ef1
#
_entry.id   52071373581a0c6bebfd2b9419fd6ef1
#
_cell.length_a   1.000
_cell.length_b   1.000
_cell.length_c   1.000
_cell.angle_alpha   90.00
_cell.angle_beta   90.00
_cell.angle_gamma   90.00
#
_symmetry.space_group_name_H-M   'P 1'
#
loop_
_entity.id
_entity.type
_entity.pdbx_description
1 polymer ?
#
loop_
_entity_poly.entity_id
_entity_poly.type
_entity_poly.pdbx_seq_one_letter_code
_entity_poly.pdbx_strand_id
1 'polypeptide(L)'
;MHSASIHLLRRVHEVDDEAMGISPSRASALSVLVFGGPRSLTALARAERVTAATMSRLVGALEGEGLVRRETDESDARAIRLHATPKGRRILERGRARRLDLLESLLADASDGEVEAPHTAASVVERALGSG
;
A
#
# COMPACT_ATOMS: atom_id res chain seq x y z
N MET A 1 1.56 -11.86 24.18
CA MET A 1 2.05 -12.13 22.82
C MET A 1 1.30 -11.40 21.70
N HIS A 2 -0.01 -11.22 21.81
CA HIS A 2 -0.77 -10.49 20.78
C HIS A 2 -0.46 -9.00 20.71
N SER A 3 -0.09 -8.37 21.82
CA SER A 3 0.19 -6.93 21.87
C SER A 3 1.45 -6.51 21.09
N ALA A 4 2.50 -7.33 21.12
CA ALA A 4 3.75 -7.02 20.41
C ALA A 4 3.58 -7.01 18.89
N SER A 5 2.81 -7.97 18.35
CA SER A 5 2.52 -8.06 16.91
C SER A 5 1.65 -6.88 16.44
N ILE A 6 0.68 -6.47 17.25
CA ILE A 6 -0.18 -5.33 16.96
C ILE A 6 0.62 -4.03 16.96
N HIS A 7 1.52 -3.86 17.92
CA HIS A 7 2.40 -2.68 17.98
C HIS A 7 3.37 -2.62 16.81
N LEU A 8 3.92 -3.75 16.41
CA LEU A 8 4.79 -3.84 15.25
C LEU A 8 4.07 -3.44 13.96
N LEU A 9 2.89 -4.03 13.73
CA LEU A 9 2.07 -3.71 12.55
C LEU A 9 1.69 -2.23 12.53
N ARG A 10 1.32 -1.66 13.68
CA ARG A 10 1.02 -0.23 13.79
C ARG A 10 2.22 0.62 13.40
N ARG A 11 3.41 0.32 13.90
CA ARG A 11 4.62 1.07 13.56
C ARG A 11 4.99 0.96 12.08
N VAL A 12 4.81 -0.20 11.49
CA VAL A 12 5.03 -0.40 10.06
C VAL A 12 4.07 0.47 9.25
N HIS A 13 2.80 0.52 9.62
CA HIS A 13 1.82 1.37 8.96
C HIS A 13 2.10 2.87 9.14
N GLU A 14 2.49 3.28 10.35
CA GLU A 14 2.86 4.68 10.61
C GLU A 14 4.05 5.13 9.74
N VAL A 15 5.05 4.28 9.59
CA VAL A 15 6.21 4.56 8.73
C VAL A 15 5.82 4.60 7.25
N ASP A 16 4.93 3.71 6.81
CA ASP A 16 4.40 3.73 5.45
C ASP A 16 3.65 5.04 5.17
N ASP A 17 2.78 5.46 6.09
CA ASP A 17 2.01 6.69 5.96
C ASP A 17 2.92 7.93 5.92
N GLU A 18 3.91 8.02 6.79
CA GLU A 18 4.90 9.09 6.77
C GLU A 18 5.71 9.12 5.47
N ALA A 19 6.19 7.96 5.03
CA ALA A 19 7.03 7.85 3.84
C ALA A 19 6.26 8.18 2.56
N MET A 20 5.01 7.79 2.48
CA MET A 20 4.15 8.03 1.32
C MET A 20 3.49 9.41 1.32
N GLY A 21 3.24 9.98 2.51
CA GLY A 21 2.53 11.25 2.67
C GLY A 21 1.07 11.21 2.22
N ILE A 22 0.47 10.03 2.19
CA ILE A 22 -0.94 9.82 1.83
C ILE A 22 -1.63 8.91 2.84
N SER A 23 -2.96 9.01 2.92
CA SER A 23 -3.73 8.18 3.86
C SER A 23 -3.69 6.70 3.50
N PRO A 24 -3.92 5.78 4.47
CA PRO A 24 -3.97 4.34 4.20
C PRO A 24 -4.96 3.96 3.11
N SER A 25 -6.15 4.58 3.09
CA SER A 25 -7.17 4.31 2.06
C SER A 25 -6.71 4.67 0.65
N ARG A 26 -6.02 5.81 0.51
CA ARG A 26 -5.45 6.24 -0.78
C ARG A 26 -4.30 5.33 -1.20
N ALA A 27 -3.43 4.98 -0.26
CA ALA A 27 -2.33 4.06 -0.50
C ALA A 27 -2.83 2.69 -0.97
N SER A 28 -3.88 2.16 -0.35
CA SER A 28 -4.48 0.89 -0.72
C SER A 28 -5.05 0.93 -2.15
N ALA A 29 -5.84 1.94 -2.49
CA ALA A 29 -6.39 2.11 -3.84
C ALA A 29 -5.28 2.25 -4.89
N LEU A 30 -4.25 3.05 -4.58
CA LEU A 30 -3.11 3.23 -5.47
C LEU A 30 -2.35 1.92 -5.69
N SER A 31 -2.16 1.12 -4.64
CA SER A 31 -1.46 -0.17 -4.74
C SER A 31 -2.18 -1.16 -5.64
N VAL A 32 -3.51 -1.16 -5.64
CA VAL A 32 -4.30 -1.99 -6.55
C VAL A 32 -4.01 -1.62 -8.01
N LEU A 33 -3.91 -0.34 -8.32
CA LEU A 33 -3.59 0.14 -9.67
C LEU A 33 -2.15 -0.16 -10.07
N VAL A 34 -1.21 -0.02 -9.16
CA VAL A 34 0.21 -0.28 -9.43
C VAL A 34 0.47 -1.77 -9.65
N PHE A 35 -0.01 -2.62 -8.77
CA PHE A 35 0.28 -4.06 -8.80
C PHE A 35 -0.75 -4.86 -9.60
N GLY A 36 -2.00 -4.42 -9.62
CA GLY A 36 -3.07 -5.10 -10.35
C GLY A 36 -3.31 -4.57 -11.77
N GLY A 37 -2.72 -3.45 -12.11
CA GLY A 37 -2.87 -2.80 -13.41
C GLY A 37 -4.08 -1.89 -13.52
N PRO A 38 -4.23 -1.19 -14.66
CA PRO A 38 -5.32 -0.25 -14.88
C PRO A 38 -6.68 -0.91 -14.81
N ARG A 39 -7.67 -0.19 -14.28
CA ARG A 39 -9.04 -0.68 -14.16
C ARG A 39 -10.06 0.46 -14.07
N SER A 40 -11.32 0.12 -14.24
CA SER A 40 -12.41 1.09 -14.10
C SER A 40 -12.62 1.49 -12.64
N LEU A 41 -13.30 2.62 -12.44
CA LEU A 41 -13.69 3.07 -11.08
C LEU A 41 -14.51 2.01 -10.35
N THR A 42 -15.46 1.40 -11.03
CA THR A 42 -16.32 0.35 -10.47
C THR A 42 -15.50 -0.88 -10.06
N ALA A 43 -14.56 -1.31 -10.88
CA ALA A 43 -13.70 -2.43 -10.57
C ALA A 43 -12.78 -2.13 -9.38
N LEU A 44 -12.24 -0.90 -9.30
CA LEU A 44 -11.42 -0.47 -8.18
C LEU A 44 -12.23 -0.40 -6.88
N ALA A 45 -13.43 0.19 -6.93
CA ALA A 45 -14.35 0.24 -5.79
C ALA A 45 -14.67 -1.17 -5.27
N ARG A 46 -14.91 -2.10 -6.18
CA ARG A 46 -15.18 -3.50 -5.84
C ARG A 46 -13.97 -4.18 -5.19
N ALA A 47 -12.78 -3.96 -5.73
CA ALA A 47 -11.54 -4.51 -5.19
C ALA A 47 -11.28 -4.02 -3.77
N GLU A 48 -11.58 -2.75 -3.49
CA GLU A 48 -11.39 -2.12 -2.19
C GLU A 48 -12.60 -2.28 -1.25
N ARG A 49 -13.68 -2.88 -1.72
CA ARG A 49 -14.93 -3.10 -0.97
C ARG A 49 -15.55 -1.82 -0.43
N VAL A 50 -15.55 -0.79 -1.25
CA VAL A 50 -16.18 0.50 -0.96
C VAL A 50 -17.22 0.83 -2.03
N THR A 51 -18.05 1.85 -1.77
CA THR A 51 -19.00 2.33 -2.75
C THR A 51 -18.30 3.08 -3.88
N ALA A 52 -18.95 3.16 -5.04
CA ALA A 52 -18.44 3.95 -6.17
C ALA A 52 -18.26 5.43 -5.79
N ALA A 53 -19.16 5.98 -4.97
CA ALA A 53 -19.06 7.36 -4.48
C ALA A 53 -17.82 7.58 -3.61
N THR A 54 -17.54 6.66 -2.70
CA THR A 54 -16.32 6.71 -1.87
C THR A 54 -15.07 6.58 -2.74
N MET A 55 -15.05 5.64 -3.66
CA MET A 55 -13.91 5.47 -4.56
C MET A 55 -13.70 6.68 -5.47
N SER A 56 -14.78 7.30 -5.94
CA SER A 56 -14.70 8.53 -6.74
C SER A 56 -13.99 9.66 -5.99
N ARG A 57 -14.25 9.79 -4.70
CA ARG A 57 -13.57 10.79 -3.85
C ARG A 57 -12.10 10.45 -3.65
N LEU A 58 -11.78 9.19 -3.39
CA LEU A 58 -10.38 8.73 -3.25
C LEU A 58 -9.59 8.98 -4.53
N VAL A 59 -10.16 8.62 -5.68
CA VAL A 59 -9.54 8.81 -6.98
C VAL A 59 -9.37 10.29 -7.30
N GLY A 60 -10.38 11.12 -7.00
CA GLY A 60 -10.28 12.57 -7.17
C GLY A 60 -9.12 13.17 -6.38
N ALA A 61 -8.91 12.73 -5.15
CA ALA A 61 -7.77 13.16 -4.33
C ALA A 61 -6.44 12.68 -4.92
N LEU A 62 -6.36 11.43 -5.37
CA LEU A 62 -5.16 10.87 -6.01
C LEU A 62 -4.83 11.58 -7.32
N GLU A 63 -5.84 11.90 -8.12
CA GLU A 63 -5.66 12.70 -9.35
C GLU A 63 -5.14 14.10 -9.04
N GLY A 64 -5.71 14.75 -8.02
CA GLY A 64 -5.29 16.09 -7.58
C GLY A 64 -3.83 16.13 -7.16
N GLU A 65 -3.31 15.05 -6.62
CA GLU A 65 -1.91 14.91 -6.23
C GLU A 65 -1.01 14.38 -7.37
N GLY A 66 -1.58 14.10 -8.53
CA GLY A 66 -0.83 13.58 -9.68
C GLY A 66 -0.40 12.12 -9.55
N LEU A 67 -1.06 11.35 -8.71
CA LEU A 67 -0.72 9.95 -8.45
C LEU A 67 -1.49 8.96 -9.33
N VAL A 68 -2.63 9.38 -9.84
CA VAL A 68 -3.51 8.63 -10.72
C VAL A 68 -3.93 9.51 -11.89
N ARG A 69 -4.10 8.94 -13.06
CA ARG A 69 -4.66 9.59 -14.25
C ARG A 69 -5.79 8.78 -14.83
N ARG A 70 -6.69 9.44 -15.52
CA ARG A 70 -7.77 8.80 -16.27
C ARG A 70 -7.40 8.74 -17.74
N GLU A 71 -7.65 7.59 -18.35
CA GLU A 71 -7.52 7.40 -19.79
C GLU A 71 -8.79 6.82 -20.37
N THR A 72 -9.15 7.28 -21.56
CA THR A 72 -10.22 6.66 -22.34
C THR A 72 -9.71 5.33 -22.90
N ASP A 73 -10.51 4.27 -22.82
CA ASP A 73 -10.17 2.97 -23.38
C ASP A 73 -10.18 3.07 -24.92
N GLU A 74 -9.11 2.61 -25.56
CA GLU A 74 -9.01 2.60 -27.03
C GLU A 74 -10.08 1.74 -27.69
N SER A 75 -10.50 0.66 -27.04
CA SER A 75 -11.51 -0.25 -27.55
C SER A 75 -12.95 0.22 -27.32
N ASP A 76 -13.18 1.10 -26.33
CA ASP A 76 -14.49 1.67 -26.01
C ASP A 76 -14.31 3.10 -25.49
N ALA A 77 -14.66 4.08 -26.33
CA ALA A 77 -14.56 5.50 -26.01
C ALA A 77 -15.43 5.95 -24.83
N ARG A 78 -16.37 5.10 -24.36
CA ARG A 78 -17.20 5.36 -23.19
C ARG A 78 -16.58 4.84 -21.90
N ALA A 79 -15.63 3.95 -21.99
CA ALA A 79 -14.96 3.37 -20.84
C ALA A 79 -13.75 4.22 -20.44
N ILE A 80 -13.69 4.58 -19.16
CA ILE A 80 -12.57 5.29 -18.58
C ILE A 80 -11.80 4.30 -17.70
N ARG A 81 -10.49 4.25 -17.88
CA ARG A 81 -9.59 3.47 -17.04
C ARG A 81 -8.72 4.38 -16.18
N LEU A 82 -8.50 3.94 -14.96
CA LEU A 82 -7.64 4.59 -14.00
C LEU A 82 -6.25 3.95 -14.08
N HIS A 83 -5.23 4.79 -14.17
CA HIS A 83 -3.82 4.37 -14.23
C HIS A 83 -3.03 5.03 -13.12
N ALA A 84 -2.15 4.27 -12.48
CA ALA A 84 -1.14 4.86 -11.61
C ALA A 84 -0.13 5.61 -12.48
N THR A 85 0.25 6.81 -12.04
CA THR A 85 1.31 7.60 -12.69
C THR A 85 2.70 7.12 -12.22
N PRO A 86 3.79 7.49 -12.91
CA PRO A 86 5.13 7.24 -12.41
C PRO A 86 5.37 7.81 -11.01
N LYS A 87 4.79 8.98 -10.72
CA LYS A 87 4.84 9.57 -9.38
C LYS A 87 4.14 8.69 -8.34
N GLY A 88 2.96 8.14 -8.68
CA GLY A 88 2.24 7.21 -7.81
C GLY A 88 3.04 5.96 -7.52
N ARG A 89 3.68 5.38 -8.52
CA ARG A 89 4.57 4.22 -8.36
C ARG A 89 5.73 4.53 -7.41
N ARG A 90 6.39 5.68 -7.59
CA ARG A 90 7.52 6.08 -6.74
C ARG A 90 7.13 6.24 -5.28
N ILE A 91 5.94 6.78 -5.02
CA ILE A 91 5.44 6.94 -3.65
C ILE A 91 5.24 5.59 -2.96
N LEU A 92 4.65 4.62 -3.66
CA LEU A 92 4.50 3.26 -3.12
C LEU A 92 5.85 2.57 -2.91
N GLU A 93 6.78 2.75 -3.82
CA GLU A 93 8.14 2.20 -3.71
C GLU A 93 8.88 2.76 -2.49
N ARG A 94 8.73 4.05 -2.20
CA ARG A 94 9.29 4.66 -0.98
C ARG A 94 8.68 4.05 0.28
N GLY A 95 7.37 3.87 0.32
CA GLY A 95 6.69 3.24 1.44
C GLY A 95 7.21 1.82 1.66
N ARG A 96 7.34 1.05 0.59
CA ARG A 96 7.90 -0.30 0.63
C ARG A 96 9.34 -0.30 1.13
N ALA A 97 10.20 0.58 0.62
CA ALA A 97 11.60 0.67 1.03
C ALA A 97 11.72 1.01 2.51
N ARG A 98 10.95 1.98 3.00
CA ARG A 98 10.91 2.36 4.41
C ARG A 98 10.43 1.22 5.31
N ARG A 99 9.41 0.49 4.89
CA ARG A 99 8.90 -0.67 5.61
C ARG A 99 9.96 -1.77 5.73
N LEU A 100 10.68 -2.06 4.66
CA LEU A 100 11.77 -3.05 4.67
C LEU A 100 12.92 -2.61 5.58
N ASP A 101 13.32 -1.34 5.53
CA ASP A 101 14.34 -0.78 6.42
C ASP A 101 13.94 -0.91 7.89
N LEU A 102 12.68 -0.60 8.22
CA LEU A 102 12.16 -0.75 9.58
C LEU A 102 12.19 -2.20 10.03
N LEU A 103 11.76 -3.14 9.18
CA LEU A 103 11.77 -4.57 9.49
C LEU A 103 13.20 -5.08 9.71
N GLU A 104 14.16 -4.68 8.88
CA GLU A 104 15.58 -5.02 9.06
C GLU A 104 16.12 -4.48 10.39
N SER A 105 15.82 -3.24 10.72
CA SER A 105 16.21 -2.61 11.99
C SER A 105 15.64 -3.36 13.20
N LEU A 106 14.35 -3.72 13.14
CA LEU A 106 13.70 -4.46 14.23
C LEU A 106 14.25 -5.88 14.37
N LEU A 107 14.61 -6.52 13.28
CA LEU A 107 15.25 -7.85 13.29
C LEU A 107 16.66 -7.80 13.82
N ALA A 108 17.42 -6.77 13.50
CA ALA A 108 18.76 -6.55 14.05
C ALA A 108 18.72 -6.36 15.57
N ASP A 109 17.79 -5.53 16.06
CA ASP A 109 17.59 -5.29 17.50
C ASP A 109 17.17 -6.59 18.22
N ALA A 110 16.29 -7.38 17.60
CA ALA A 110 15.84 -8.66 18.16
C ALA A 110 16.98 -9.70 18.20
N SER A 111 17.87 -9.71 17.21
CA SER A 111 19.02 -10.64 17.19
C SER A 111 20.11 -10.29 18.19
N ASP A 112 20.25 -9.01 18.54
CA ASP A 112 21.19 -8.56 19.57
C ASP A 112 20.66 -8.80 21.00
N GLY A 113 19.35 -8.89 21.18
CA GLY A 113 18.69 -9.07 22.46
C GLY A 113 18.33 -10.51 22.82
N GLU A 114 17.98 -11.35 21.85
CA GLU A 114 17.55 -12.74 22.08
C GLU A 114 17.90 -13.64 20.90
N VAL A 115 18.85 -14.52 21.13
CA VAL A 115 19.34 -15.50 20.14
C VAL A 115 18.33 -16.65 19.88
N GLU A 116 17.17 -16.67 20.55
CA GLU A 116 16.32 -17.85 20.62
C GLU A 116 15.13 -17.93 19.68
N ALA A 117 14.99 -17.06 18.67
CA ALA A 117 13.83 -17.22 17.80
C ALA A 117 14.01 -16.78 16.35
N PRO A 118 14.90 -17.42 15.57
CA PRO A 118 14.95 -17.16 14.12
C PRO A 118 13.64 -17.50 13.42
N HIS A 119 12.87 -18.46 13.92
CA HIS A 119 11.56 -18.82 13.38
C HIS A 119 10.48 -17.77 13.63
N THR A 120 10.50 -17.08 14.77
CA THR A 120 9.53 -16.05 15.10
C THR A 120 9.75 -14.80 14.24
N ALA A 121 11.01 -14.42 14.03
CA ALA A 121 11.38 -13.30 13.16
C ALA A 121 10.96 -13.54 11.71
N ALA A 122 11.22 -14.72 11.17
CA ALA A 122 10.82 -15.10 9.83
C ALA A 122 9.29 -15.09 9.65
N SER A 123 8.54 -15.60 10.63
CA SER A 123 7.09 -15.61 10.58
C SER A 123 6.48 -14.20 10.68
N VAL A 124 7.09 -13.28 11.42
CA VAL A 124 6.67 -11.89 11.47
C VAL A 124 6.90 -11.20 10.13
N VAL A 125 8.06 -11.42 9.51
CA VAL A 125 8.38 -10.87 8.18
C VAL A 125 7.42 -11.45 7.13
N GLU A 126 7.19 -12.75 7.12
CA GLU A 126 6.26 -13.39 6.20
C GLU A 126 4.84 -12.87 6.35
N ARG A 127 4.36 -12.69 7.56
CA ARG A 127 3.05 -12.10 7.82
C ARG A 127 2.96 -10.65 7.36
N ALA A 128 3.98 -9.86 7.59
CA ALA A 128 4.02 -8.46 7.16
C ALA A 128 4.04 -8.34 5.64
N LEU A 129 4.74 -9.23 4.95
CA LEU A 129 4.81 -9.27 3.49
C LEU A 129 3.58 -9.92 2.85
N GLY A 130 2.97 -10.89 3.54
CA GLY A 130 1.76 -11.58 3.06
C GLY A 130 0.45 -10.82 3.28
N SER A 131 0.47 -9.73 4.04
CA SER A 131 -0.70 -8.90 4.33
C SER A 131 -0.89 -7.75 3.34
N GLY A 132 -0.06 -7.67 2.33
CA GLY A 132 -0.13 -6.64 1.30
C GLY A 132 -1.04 -6.97 0.15
#